data_ad47a4b03fe97bf4fef0bc48ea323364
#
_entry.id   ad47a4b03fe97bf4fef0bc48ea323364
#
_cell.length_a   1.000
_cell.length_b   1.000
_cell.length_c   1.000
_cell.angle_alpha   90.00
_cell.angle_beta   90.00
_cell.angle_gamma   90.00
#
_symmetry.space_group_name_H-M   'P 1'
#
loop_
_entity.id
_entity.type
_entity.pdbx_description
1 polymer ?
#
loop_
_entity_poly.entity_id
_entity_poly.type
_entity_poly.pdbx_seq_one_letter_code
_entity_poly.pdbx_strand_id
1 'polypeptide(L)'
;ALLDRVPQLAHRYAADGSIEDIPIDQVALGDRLLVKPAEIVPVDCELLSPATSLDESSLTGESMPVDKIQGDALLSGSVNGPAAVDVSVTALAKDSQYQRIIELVREASASKSPMVRLADRYALPFTAVAFVIAGIAWAVSGNPIRFAEVLVVATPCPLLLAAPVAFM
;
A
#
# COMPACT_ATOMS: atom_id res chain seq x y z
N ALA A 1 8.55 -1.86 3.45
CA ALA A 1 8.44 -2.28 4.85
C ALA A 1 7.17 -3.10 5.15
N LEU A 2 5.94 -2.61 4.93
CA LEU A 2 4.72 -3.43 5.14
C LEU A 2 4.50 -4.47 4.04
N LEU A 3 4.87 -4.15 2.80
CA LEU A 3 4.74 -5.05 1.64
C LEU A 3 5.72 -6.25 1.68
N ASP A 4 6.80 -6.16 2.45
CA ASP A 4 7.80 -7.22 2.59
C ASP A 4 7.40 -8.32 3.59
N ARG A 5 6.28 -8.14 4.31
CA ARG A 5 5.78 -9.06 5.34
C ARG A 5 4.58 -9.90 4.88
N VAL A 6 4.25 -9.89 3.59
CA VAL A 6 3.17 -10.76 3.08
C VAL A 6 3.67 -12.21 3.06
N PRO A 7 3.03 -13.13 3.80
CA PRO A 7 3.38 -14.54 3.71
C PRO A 7 3.20 -15.02 2.27
N GLN A 8 4.17 -15.78 1.77
CA GLN A 8 4.13 -16.35 0.43
C GLN A 8 3.64 -17.79 0.44
N LEU A 9 3.78 -18.46 1.58
CA LEU A 9 3.47 -19.87 1.79
C LEU A 9 2.54 -20.04 2.99
N ALA A 10 1.76 -21.11 2.95
CA ALA A 10 0.93 -21.59 4.05
C ALA A 10 1.22 -23.09 4.29
N HIS A 11 1.16 -23.51 5.55
CA HIS A 11 1.40 -24.90 5.95
C HIS A 11 0.06 -25.62 6.05
N ARG A 12 -0.34 -26.33 4.98
CA ARG A 12 -1.61 -27.04 4.90
C ARG A 12 -1.48 -28.49 5.37
N TYR A 13 -2.49 -28.97 6.10
CA TYR A 13 -2.62 -30.41 6.35
C TYR A 13 -3.19 -31.12 5.12
N ALA A 14 -2.43 -32.07 4.57
CA ALA A 14 -2.90 -32.96 3.51
C ALA A 14 -3.87 -34.03 4.05
N ALA A 15 -4.56 -34.74 3.16
CA ALA A 15 -5.53 -35.76 3.53
C ALA A 15 -4.92 -36.95 4.30
N ASP A 16 -3.62 -37.19 4.17
CA ASP A 16 -2.86 -38.18 4.90
C ASP A 16 -2.35 -37.71 6.28
N GLY A 17 -2.63 -36.45 6.65
CA GLY A 17 -2.19 -35.83 7.89
C GLY A 17 -0.77 -35.25 7.83
N SER A 18 -0.08 -35.33 6.71
CA SER A 18 1.20 -34.66 6.51
C SER A 18 1.00 -33.14 6.36
N ILE A 19 2.05 -32.37 6.62
CA ILE A 19 2.03 -30.91 6.43
C ILE A 19 2.78 -30.60 5.15
N GLU A 20 2.15 -29.89 4.24
CA GLU A 20 2.72 -29.43 2.98
C GLU A 20 2.76 -27.92 2.92
N ASP A 21 3.85 -27.38 2.36
CA ASP A 21 3.99 -25.94 2.13
C ASP A 21 3.39 -25.61 0.76
N ILE A 22 2.31 -24.84 0.75
CA ILE A 22 1.62 -24.40 -0.46
C ILE A 22 1.69 -22.90 -0.62
N PRO A 23 1.70 -22.37 -1.87
CA PRO A 23 1.52 -20.97 -2.14
C PRO A 23 0.18 -20.47 -1.56
N ILE A 24 0.16 -19.25 -1.03
CA ILE A 24 -1.00 -18.69 -0.36
C ILE A 24 -2.22 -18.55 -1.28
N ASP A 25 -2.00 -18.38 -2.58
CA ASP A 25 -3.05 -18.30 -3.62
C ASP A 25 -3.73 -19.64 -3.91
N GLN A 26 -3.13 -20.76 -3.45
CA GLN A 26 -3.70 -22.11 -3.56
C GLN A 26 -4.49 -22.55 -2.33
N VAL A 27 -4.52 -21.71 -1.29
CA VAL A 27 -5.31 -21.96 -0.08
C VAL A 27 -6.80 -21.86 -0.40
N ALA A 28 -7.57 -22.85 0.00
CA ALA A 28 -9.03 -22.93 -0.20
C ALA A 28 -9.79 -22.71 1.10
N LEU A 29 -11.08 -22.30 0.97
CA LEU A 29 -11.98 -22.19 2.11
C LEU A 29 -12.17 -23.56 2.80
N GLY A 30 -12.04 -23.55 4.13
CA GLY A 30 -12.15 -24.75 4.94
C GLY A 30 -10.87 -25.59 5.04
N ASP A 31 -9.79 -25.19 4.36
CA ASP A 31 -8.48 -25.82 4.55
C ASP A 31 -8.05 -25.71 6.02
N ARG A 32 -7.44 -26.79 6.54
CA ARG A 32 -6.80 -26.75 7.84
C ARG A 32 -5.33 -26.40 7.66
N LEU A 33 -4.89 -25.34 8.34
CA LEU A 33 -3.52 -24.86 8.27
C LEU A 33 -2.88 -24.94 9.67
N LEU A 34 -1.56 -25.12 9.66
CA LEU A 34 -0.70 -24.92 10.84
C LEU A 34 -0.05 -23.55 10.77
N VAL A 35 -0.20 -22.75 11.80
CA VAL A 35 0.55 -21.49 11.97
C VAL A 35 1.62 -21.72 13.03
N LYS A 36 2.88 -21.61 12.65
CA LYS A 36 4.02 -21.86 13.53
C LYS A 36 4.21 -20.71 14.55
N PRO A 37 5.01 -20.90 15.60
CA PRO A 37 5.35 -19.84 16.54
C PRO A 37 6.00 -18.65 15.83
N ALA A 38 5.56 -17.42 16.21
CA ALA A 38 6.02 -16.16 15.65
C ALA A 38 5.82 -16.03 14.12
N GLU A 39 5.00 -16.87 13.52
CA GLU A 39 4.64 -16.81 12.11
C GLU A 39 3.44 -15.89 11.88
N ILE A 40 3.39 -15.28 10.70
CA ILE A 40 2.27 -14.42 10.31
C ILE A 40 1.11 -15.30 9.84
N VAL A 41 -0.09 -15.02 10.35
CA VAL A 41 -1.34 -15.65 9.92
C VAL A 41 -1.56 -15.37 8.43
N PRO A 42 -1.59 -16.41 7.56
CA PRO A 42 -1.52 -16.20 6.11
C PRO A 42 -2.82 -15.66 5.49
N VAL A 43 -3.96 -16.11 5.98
CA VAL A 43 -5.31 -15.73 5.53
C VAL A 43 -6.22 -15.57 6.73
N ASP A 44 -7.39 -14.95 6.56
CA ASP A 44 -8.36 -14.89 7.64
C ASP A 44 -8.88 -16.31 7.94
N CYS A 45 -8.85 -16.68 9.21
CA CYS A 45 -9.17 -18.04 9.64
C CYS A 45 -9.82 -18.05 11.02
N GLU A 46 -10.31 -19.22 11.43
CA GLU A 46 -10.88 -19.52 12.75
C GLU A 46 -9.91 -20.41 13.52
N LEU A 47 -9.70 -20.12 14.81
CA LEU A 47 -8.82 -20.89 15.67
C LEU A 47 -9.43 -22.26 16.00
N LEU A 48 -8.71 -23.34 15.67
CA LEU A 48 -9.08 -24.70 16.04
C LEU A 48 -8.42 -25.16 17.34
N SER A 49 -7.24 -24.64 17.65
CA SER A 49 -6.52 -24.90 18.91
C SER A 49 -7.23 -24.26 20.11
N PRO A 50 -7.03 -24.77 21.33
CA PRO A 50 -7.75 -24.29 22.53
C PRO A 50 -7.57 -22.80 22.81
N ALA A 51 -6.35 -22.28 22.66
CA ALA A 51 -6.03 -20.86 22.87
C ALA A 51 -4.70 -20.49 22.22
N THR A 52 -4.55 -19.20 21.89
CA THR A 52 -3.29 -18.57 21.52
C THR A 52 -3.31 -17.10 21.87
N SER A 53 -2.15 -16.45 21.80
CA SER A 53 -2.01 -15.00 21.91
C SER A 53 -1.49 -14.47 20.57
N LEU A 54 -2.11 -13.43 20.02
CA LEU A 54 -1.75 -12.83 18.75
C LEU A 54 -1.27 -11.40 18.90
N ASP A 55 -0.22 -11.06 18.20
CA ASP A 55 0.19 -9.66 18.01
C ASP A 55 -0.52 -9.08 16.76
N GLU A 56 -1.51 -8.24 17.02
CA GLU A 56 -2.28 -7.54 15.99
C GLU A 56 -1.80 -6.10 15.77
N SER A 57 -0.65 -5.70 16.33
CA SER A 57 -0.14 -4.33 16.29
C SER A 57 0.05 -3.77 14.87
N SER A 58 0.39 -4.63 13.93
CA SER A 58 0.53 -4.26 12.52
C SER A 58 -0.78 -3.89 11.84
N LEU A 59 -1.93 -4.33 12.39
CA LEU A 59 -3.28 -4.12 11.84
C LEU A 59 -4.04 -3.04 12.60
N THR A 60 -3.99 -3.09 13.92
CA THR A 60 -4.78 -2.22 14.80
C THR A 60 -3.99 -1.04 15.37
N GLY A 61 -2.64 -1.14 15.36
CA GLY A 61 -1.74 -0.19 16.01
C GLY A 61 -1.62 -0.38 17.54
N GLU A 62 -2.31 -1.36 18.12
CA GLU A 62 -2.24 -1.67 19.56
C GLU A 62 -1.10 -2.66 19.84
N SER A 63 -0.17 -2.30 20.73
CA SER A 63 1.02 -3.11 21.00
C SER A 63 0.80 -4.26 21.99
N MET A 64 -0.39 -4.38 22.60
CA MET A 64 -0.68 -5.48 23.52
C MET A 64 -1.18 -6.70 22.74
N PRO A 65 -0.58 -7.88 22.99
CA PRO A 65 -1.09 -9.13 22.42
C PRO A 65 -2.54 -9.39 22.84
N VAL A 66 -3.31 -9.93 21.90
CA VAL A 66 -4.73 -10.28 22.09
C VAL A 66 -4.86 -11.78 22.29
N ASP A 67 -5.43 -12.19 23.41
CA ASP A 67 -5.71 -13.60 23.67
C ASP A 67 -6.94 -14.06 22.86
N LYS A 68 -6.81 -15.20 22.20
CA LYS A 68 -7.84 -15.84 21.39
C LYS A 68 -8.11 -17.24 21.93
N ILE A 69 -9.37 -17.64 21.90
CA ILE A 69 -9.82 -18.99 22.27
C ILE A 69 -10.36 -19.73 21.04
N GLN A 70 -10.54 -21.02 21.16
CA GLN A 70 -11.10 -21.85 20.09
C GLN A 70 -12.41 -21.28 19.57
N GLY A 71 -12.52 -21.16 18.26
CA GLY A 71 -13.67 -20.57 17.56
C GLY A 71 -13.51 -19.07 17.28
N ASP A 72 -12.51 -18.40 17.84
CA ASP A 72 -12.26 -16.98 17.56
C ASP A 72 -11.67 -16.76 16.15
N ALA A 73 -12.04 -15.64 15.57
CA ALA A 73 -11.48 -15.22 14.29
C ALA A 73 -10.05 -14.68 14.44
N LEU A 74 -9.16 -15.16 13.59
CA LEU A 74 -7.79 -14.69 13.44
C LEU A 74 -7.66 -13.92 12.15
N LEU A 75 -7.12 -12.71 12.23
CA LEU A 75 -6.96 -11.82 11.08
C LEU A 75 -5.64 -12.12 10.36
N SER A 76 -5.68 -12.19 9.04
CA SER A 76 -4.46 -12.26 8.22
C SER A 76 -3.53 -11.08 8.50
N GLY A 77 -2.23 -11.34 8.59
CA GLY A 77 -1.24 -10.30 8.91
C GLY A 77 -0.94 -10.13 10.40
N SER A 78 -1.71 -10.76 11.32
CA SER A 78 -1.35 -10.87 12.74
C SER A 78 -0.21 -11.87 12.94
N VAL A 79 0.57 -11.73 14.00
CA VAL A 79 1.69 -12.62 14.30
C VAL A 79 1.28 -13.58 15.43
N ASN A 80 1.43 -14.88 15.18
CA ASN A 80 1.11 -15.91 16.17
C ASN A 80 2.09 -15.88 17.35
N GLY A 81 1.61 -16.25 18.51
CA GLY A 81 2.37 -16.32 19.75
C GLY A 81 3.42 -17.44 19.79
N PRO A 82 3.85 -17.87 20.99
CA PRO A 82 4.97 -18.78 21.15
C PRO A 82 4.64 -20.27 20.85
N ALA A 83 3.36 -20.60 20.66
CA ALA A 83 2.92 -21.97 20.37
C ALA A 83 2.39 -22.10 18.93
N ALA A 84 2.64 -23.24 18.30
CA ALA A 84 2.02 -23.55 17.02
C ALA A 84 0.51 -23.78 17.20
N VAL A 85 -0.31 -23.33 16.26
CA VAL A 85 -1.77 -23.46 16.32
C VAL A 85 -2.35 -23.97 15.01
N ASP A 86 -3.43 -24.73 15.14
CA ASP A 86 -4.25 -25.17 14.01
C ASP A 86 -5.37 -24.19 13.78
N VAL A 87 -5.62 -23.90 12.52
CA VAL A 87 -6.65 -22.94 12.11
C VAL A 87 -7.43 -23.49 10.91
N SER A 88 -8.66 -23.02 10.73
CA SER A 88 -9.51 -23.30 9.57
C SER A 88 -9.70 -22.03 8.75
N VAL A 89 -9.49 -22.09 7.45
CA VAL A 89 -9.58 -20.95 6.53
C VAL A 89 -11.03 -20.49 6.38
N THR A 90 -11.28 -19.21 6.66
CA THR A 90 -12.61 -18.58 6.54
C THR A 90 -12.71 -17.59 5.39
N ALA A 91 -11.59 -17.07 4.88
CA ALA A 91 -11.57 -16.21 3.70
C ALA A 91 -10.37 -16.52 2.80
N LEU A 92 -10.54 -16.37 1.49
CA LEU A 92 -9.44 -16.53 0.54
C LEU A 92 -8.43 -15.38 0.65
N ALA A 93 -7.19 -15.64 0.24
CA ALA A 93 -6.11 -14.65 0.30
C ALA A 93 -6.49 -13.30 -0.33
N LYS A 94 -7.16 -13.31 -1.48
CA LYS A 94 -7.65 -12.10 -2.19
C LYS A 94 -8.75 -11.32 -1.46
N ASP A 95 -9.51 -11.99 -0.60
CA ASP A 95 -10.65 -11.44 0.13
C ASP A 95 -10.29 -11.14 1.61
N SER A 96 -9.04 -11.43 2.02
CA SER A 96 -8.56 -11.22 3.39
C SER A 96 -8.49 -9.73 3.76
N GLN A 97 -8.64 -9.43 5.04
CA GLN A 97 -8.58 -8.05 5.55
C GLN A 97 -7.27 -7.36 5.20
N TYR A 98 -6.16 -8.07 5.25
CA TYR A 98 -4.86 -7.53 4.92
C TYR A 98 -4.75 -7.07 3.46
N GLN A 99 -5.29 -7.84 2.51
CA GLN A 99 -5.30 -7.45 1.10
C GLN A 99 -6.19 -6.22 0.84
N ARG A 100 -7.32 -6.09 1.52
CA ARG A 100 -8.16 -4.89 1.45
C ARG A 100 -7.43 -3.64 1.92
N ILE A 101 -6.66 -3.73 3.01
CA ILE A 101 -5.84 -2.62 3.51
C ILE A 101 -4.76 -2.24 2.49
N ILE A 102 -4.06 -3.22 1.91
CA ILE A 102 -3.04 -2.98 0.87
C ILE A 102 -3.65 -2.28 -0.35
N GLU A 103 -4.83 -2.71 -0.79
CA GLU A 103 -5.51 -2.14 -1.96
C GLU A 103 -5.94 -0.69 -1.69
N LEU A 104 -6.50 -0.40 -0.52
CA LEU A 104 -6.83 0.96 -0.09
C LEU A 104 -5.58 1.87 -0.02
N VAL A 105 -4.47 1.37 0.51
CA VAL A 105 -3.21 2.12 0.58
C VAL A 105 -2.62 2.34 -0.82
N ARG A 106 -2.73 1.36 -1.71
CA ARG A 106 -2.32 1.51 -3.12
C ARG A 106 -3.18 2.54 -3.86
N GLU A 107 -4.49 2.49 -3.71
CA GLU A 107 -5.40 3.48 -4.30
C GLU A 107 -5.13 4.89 -3.75
N ALA A 108 -4.94 5.03 -2.44
CA ALA A 108 -4.57 6.29 -1.82
C ALA A 108 -3.21 6.82 -2.31
N SER A 109 -2.23 5.93 -2.48
CA SER A 109 -0.89 6.28 -2.97
C SER A 109 -0.84 6.55 -4.48
N ALA A 110 -1.71 5.89 -5.26
CA ALA A 110 -1.83 6.08 -6.71
C ALA A 110 -2.65 7.31 -7.08
N SER A 111 -3.48 7.81 -6.17
CA SER A 111 -4.26 9.03 -6.38
C SER A 111 -3.41 10.27 -6.17
N LYS A 112 -2.49 10.57 -7.12
CA LYS A 112 -1.99 11.95 -7.24
C LYS A 112 -3.20 12.86 -7.39
N SER A 113 -3.29 13.87 -6.51
CA SER A 113 -4.36 14.86 -6.55
C SER A 113 -4.66 15.28 -8.00
N PRO A 114 -5.93 15.32 -8.44
CA PRO A 114 -6.30 15.75 -9.81
C PRO A 114 -5.71 17.12 -10.16
N MET A 115 -5.52 17.99 -9.17
CA MET A 115 -4.91 19.33 -9.31
C MET A 115 -3.45 19.28 -9.74
N VAL A 116 -2.63 18.35 -9.20
CA VAL A 116 -1.21 18.20 -9.59
C VAL A 116 -1.11 17.76 -11.04
N ARG A 117 -1.97 16.83 -11.48
CA ARG A 117 -2.03 16.39 -12.88
C ARG A 117 -2.47 17.51 -13.84
N LEU A 118 -3.36 18.38 -13.39
CA LEU A 118 -3.80 19.52 -14.18
C LEU A 118 -2.68 20.56 -14.32
N ALA A 119 -1.97 20.87 -13.24
CA ALA A 119 -0.83 21.78 -13.26
C ALA A 119 0.29 21.29 -14.19
N ASP A 120 0.65 19.99 -14.10
CA ASP A 120 1.65 19.39 -14.98
C ASP A 120 1.23 19.41 -16.46
N ARG A 121 -0.05 19.21 -16.75
CA ARG A 121 -0.58 19.24 -18.12
C ARG A 121 -0.51 20.61 -18.77
N TYR A 122 -0.69 21.66 -17.99
CA TYR A 122 -0.64 23.06 -18.50
C TYR A 122 0.75 23.69 -18.38
N ALA A 123 1.65 23.16 -17.57
CA ALA A 123 3.00 23.68 -17.43
C ALA A 123 3.81 23.60 -18.74
N LEU A 124 3.76 22.48 -19.44
CA LEU A 124 4.47 22.28 -20.71
C LEU A 124 4.04 23.27 -21.83
N PRO A 125 2.74 23.39 -22.19
CA PRO A 125 2.33 24.34 -23.22
C PRO A 125 2.56 25.79 -22.80
N PHE A 126 2.37 26.14 -21.53
CA PHE A 126 2.64 27.46 -21.02
C PHE A 126 4.12 27.86 -21.15
N THR A 127 5.03 26.95 -20.79
CA THR A 127 6.47 27.16 -20.96
C THR A 127 6.85 27.33 -22.43
N ALA A 128 6.28 26.54 -23.33
CA ALA A 128 6.53 26.66 -24.77
C ALA A 128 6.09 28.04 -25.31
N VAL A 129 4.91 28.52 -24.92
CA VAL A 129 4.42 29.85 -25.31
C VAL A 129 5.33 30.94 -24.75
N ALA A 130 5.78 30.84 -23.49
CA ALA A 130 6.70 31.80 -22.87
C ALA A 130 8.03 31.88 -23.64
N PHE A 131 8.59 30.74 -24.06
CA PHE A 131 9.81 30.71 -24.87
C PHE A 131 9.61 31.35 -26.26
N VAL A 132 8.47 31.13 -26.90
CA VAL A 132 8.15 31.75 -28.20
C VAL A 132 8.08 33.27 -28.06
N ILE A 133 7.38 33.77 -27.03
CA ILE A 133 7.27 35.22 -26.79
C ILE A 133 8.65 35.82 -26.49
N ALA A 134 9.45 35.16 -25.65
CA ALA A 134 10.82 35.61 -25.36
C ALA A 134 11.71 35.64 -26.60
N GLY A 135 11.60 34.64 -27.48
CA GLY A 135 12.31 34.59 -28.74
C GLY A 135 11.92 35.72 -29.71
N ILE A 136 10.64 36.03 -29.83
CA ILE A 136 10.14 37.17 -30.60
C ILE A 136 10.65 38.50 -30.03
N ALA A 137 10.61 38.67 -28.72
CA ALA A 137 11.11 39.88 -28.06
C ALA A 137 12.60 40.09 -28.30
N TRP A 138 13.39 39.04 -28.31
CA TRP A 138 14.81 39.10 -28.67
C TRP A 138 15.01 39.46 -30.14
N ALA A 139 14.30 38.77 -31.05
CA ALA A 139 14.44 39.01 -32.50
C ALA A 139 14.08 40.44 -32.91
N VAL A 140 13.05 41.04 -32.26
CA VAL A 140 12.59 42.41 -32.56
C VAL A 140 13.51 43.45 -31.93
N SER A 141 14.02 43.20 -30.71
CA SER A 141 14.83 44.17 -29.96
C SER A 141 16.33 44.13 -30.28
N GLY A 142 16.80 43.00 -30.88
CA GLY A 142 18.22 42.77 -31.11
C GLY A 142 19.06 42.59 -29.82
N ASN A 143 18.43 42.65 -28.64
CA ASN A 143 19.09 42.61 -27.35
C ASN A 143 18.76 41.31 -26.58
N PRO A 144 19.75 40.45 -26.25
CA PRO A 144 19.50 39.19 -25.53
C PRO A 144 18.97 39.38 -24.09
N ILE A 145 19.14 40.56 -23.50
CA ILE A 145 18.62 40.89 -22.16
C ILE A 145 17.08 40.85 -22.17
N ARG A 146 16.43 41.24 -23.24
CA ARG A 146 14.97 41.18 -23.37
C ARG A 146 14.40 39.75 -23.33
N PHE A 147 15.14 38.78 -23.81
CA PHE A 147 14.78 37.37 -23.69
C PHE A 147 14.75 36.93 -22.22
N ALA A 148 15.78 37.31 -21.45
CA ALA A 148 15.85 36.98 -20.02
C ALA A 148 14.76 37.68 -19.20
N GLU A 149 14.48 38.98 -19.48
CA GLU A 149 13.42 39.72 -18.81
C GLU A 149 12.04 39.08 -18.99
N VAL A 150 11.71 38.65 -20.20
CA VAL A 150 10.42 37.97 -20.48
C VAL A 150 10.36 36.63 -19.76
N LEU A 151 11.42 35.85 -19.74
CA LEU A 151 11.44 34.56 -19.04
C LEU A 151 11.31 34.72 -17.53
N VAL A 152 11.94 35.72 -16.92
CA VAL A 152 11.82 35.97 -15.48
C VAL A 152 10.39 36.32 -15.08
N VAL A 153 9.70 37.14 -15.89
CA VAL A 153 8.29 37.53 -15.63
C VAL A 153 7.34 36.35 -15.93
N ALA A 154 7.63 35.54 -16.93
CA ALA A 154 6.79 34.41 -17.36
C ALA A 154 7.01 33.12 -16.55
N THR A 155 7.89 33.10 -15.53
CA THR A 155 8.09 31.90 -14.72
C THR A 155 6.84 31.61 -13.86
N PRO A 156 6.24 30.39 -13.98
CA PRO A 156 5.03 30.01 -13.22
C PRO A 156 5.33 29.61 -11.76
N CYS A 157 6.51 29.98 -11.22
CA CYS A 157 6.93 29.64 -9.86
C CYS A 157 5.88 29.94 -8.76
N PRO A 158 5.12 31.07 -8.77
CA PRO A 158 4.08 31.28 -7.78
C PRO A 158 2.94 30.26 -7.84
N LEU A 159 2.60 29.79 -9.04
CA LEU A 159 1.51 28.82 -9.25
C LEU A 159 1.90 27.41 -8.82
N LEU A 160 3.16 27.02 -9.01
CA LEU A 160 3.72 25.73 -8.60
C LEU A 160 3.87 25.63 -7.07
N LEU A 161 4.13 26.75 -6.39
CA LEU A 161 4.26 26.81 -4.93
C LEU A 161 2.93 27.02 -4.21
N ALA A 162 1.97 27.72 -4.83
CA ALA A 162 0.68 28.02 -4.21
C ALA A 162 -0.21 26.78 -4.06
N ALA A 163 -0.15 25.82 -4.99
CA ALA A 163 -0.96 24.62 -4.93
C ALA A 163 -0.64 23.71 -3.72
N PRO A 164 0.62 23.34 -3.43
CA PRO A 164 0.93 22.54 -2.23
C PRO A 164 0.72 23.27 -0.91
N VAL A 165 0.92 24.61 -0.88
CA VAL A 165 0.77 25.40 0.35
C VAL A 165 -0.71 25.63 0.72
N ALA A 166 -1.61 25.67 -0.25
CA ALA A 166 -3.04 25.83 0.01
C ALA A 166 -3.74 24.58 0.55
N PHE A 167 -3.04 23.41 0.55
CA PHE A 167 -3.56 22.11 0.99
C PHE A 167 -2.81 21.50 2.17
N MET A 168 -1.89 22.25 2.80
CA MET A 168 -1.35 21.93 4.13
C MET A 168 -2.19 22.59 5.22
#